data_6ccfd58bd6e17920cf24c730dce0bed6
#
_entry.id   6ccfd58bd6e17920cf24c730dce0bed6
#
_cell.length_a   1.000
_cell.length_b   1.000
_cell.length_c   1.000
_cell.angle_alpha   90.00
_cell.angle_beta   90.00
_cell.angle_gamma   90.00
#
_symmetry.space_group_name_H-M   'P 1'
#
loop_
_entity.id
_entity.type
_entity.pdbx_description
1 polymer ?
#
loop_
_entity_poly.entity_id
_entity_poly.type
_entity_poly.pdbx_seq_one_letter_code
_entity_poly.pdbx_strand_id
1 'polypeptide(L)'
;MDCSSLPSLELAEWTAELLEPLKGQRFPLAATFELTDRCNLKCVHCYINETAGDEAIRAKELTTDQWKDILDQMEKAGTFFLMITGGEPLLRSDFDEIFQYARRKGMIITLFTNGTLLSKEKTRM
;
A
#
# COMPACT_ATOMS: atom_id res chain seq x y z
N MET A 1 23.39 15.02 10.60
CA MET A 1 22.81 15.74 9.45
C MET A 1 21.97 16.86 10.04
N ASP A 2 22.36 18.11 9.82
CA ASP A 2 21.61 19.26 10.31
C ASP A 2 20.47 19.53 9.33
N CYS A 3 19.22 19.34 9.77
CA CYS A 3 18.03 19.56 8.95
C CYS A 3 17.58 21.06 8.95
N SER A 4 18.27 21.92 9.66
CA SER A 4 17.92 23.35 9.78
C SER A 4 18.11 24.15 8.47
N SER A 5 18.81 23.58 7.51
CA SER A 5 19.08 24.19 6.19
C SER A 5 18.12 23.73 5.07
N LEU A 6 17.21 22.81 5.36
CA LEU A 6 16.22 22.39 4.37
C LEU A 6 15.09 23.42 4.30
N PRO A 7 14.68 23.85 3.09
CA PRO A 7 13.54 24.73 2.95
C PRO A 7 12.29 24.03 3.52
N SER A 8 11.60 24.70 4.45
CA SER A 8 10.30 24.23 4.91
C SER A 8 9.28 24.50 3.81
N LEU A 9 8.82 23.45 3.15
CA LEU A 9 7.67 23.53 2.26
C LEU A 9 6.41 23.30 3.10
N GLU A 10 5.51 24.26 3.09
CA GLU A 10 4.17 24.03 3.64
C GLU A 10 3.47 22.96 2.81
N LEU A 11 2.91 21.95 3.47
CA LEU A 11 2.26 20.81 2.80
C LEU A 11 1.20 21.27 1.79
N ALA A 12 0.47 22.34 2.11
CA ALA A 12 -0.57 22.90 1.24
C ALA A 12 0.01 23.48 -0.05
N GLU A 13 1.13 24.19 0.02
CA GLU A 13 1.82 24.78 -1.14
C GLU A 13 2.39 23.67 -2.04
N TRP A 14 3.09 22.71 -1.44
CA TRP A 14 3.62 21.56 -2.17
C TRP A 14 2.51 20.75 -2.88
N THR A 15 1.41 20.51 -2.16
CA THR A 15 0.26 19.79 -2.75
C THR A 15 -0.36 20.58 -3.89
N ALA A 16 -0.49 21.91 -3.76
CA ALA A 16 -1.03 22.76 -4.80
C ALA A 16 -0.15 22.75 -6.06
N GLU A 17 1.17 22.87 -5.90
CA GLU A 17 2.12 22.81 -7.02
C GLU A 17 2.09 21.45 -7.72
N LEU A 18 2.02 20.35 -6.96
CA LEU A 18 1.94 19.00 -7.49
C LEU A 18 0.65 18.76 -8.29
N LEU A 19 -0.48 19.29 -7.81
CA LEU A 19 -1.79 19.05 -8.42
C LEU A 19 -2.19 20.05 -9.51
N GLU A 20 -1.54 21.23 -9.57
CA GLU A 20 -1.88 22.26 -10.57
C GLU A 20 -1.82 21.74 -12.03
N PRO A 21 -0.77 21.02 -12.46
CA PRO A 21 -0.68 20.47 -13.82
C PRO A 21 -1.76 19.42 -14.12
N LEU A 22 -2.43 18.90 -13.08
CA LEU A 22 -3.37 17.80 -13.15
C LEU A 22 -4.83 18.30 -13.15
N LYS A 23 -5.04 19.61 -12.99
CA LYS A 23 -6.38 20.20 -13.00
C LYS A 23 -7.12 19.89 -14.31
N GLY A 24 -8.35 19.42 -14.16
CA GLY A 24 -9.22 19.04 -15.28
C GLY A 24 -8.96 17.66 -15.87
N GLN A 25 -7.92 16.96 -15.41
CA GLN A 25 -7.66 15.57 -15.79
C GLN A 25 -8.35 14.61 -14.80
N ARG A 26 -8.82 13.46 -15.31
CA ARG A 26 -9.37 12.38 -14.50
C ARG A 26 -8.40 11.20 -14.55
N PHE A 27 -7.70 10.96 -13.47
CA PHE A 27 -6.81 9.80 -13.32
C PHE A 27 -6.80 9.36 -11.85
N PRO A 28 -6.50 8.08 -11.58
CA PRO A 28 -6.49 7.53 -10.22
C PRO A 28 -5.20 7.94 -9.51
N LEU A 29 -5.14 9.16 -8.93
CA LEU A 29 -3.96 9.64 -8.21
C LEU A 29 -3.60 8.75 -7.00
N ALA A 30 -4.62 8.20 -6.34
CA ALA A 30 -4.47 7.33 -5.18
C ALA A 30 -5.28 6.05 -5.35
N ALA A 31 -4.77 4.97 -4.75
CA ALA A 31 -5.43 3.68 -4.72
C ALA A 31 -5.26 2.99 -3.38
N THR A 32 -6.18 2.08 -3.09
CA THR A 32 -6.11 1.21 -1.91
C THR A 32 -6.16 -0.25 -2.36
N PHE A 33 -5.21 -1.04 -1.87
CA PHE A 33 -5.15 -2.48 -2.07
C PHE A 33 -5.45 -3.21 -0.76
N GLU A 34 -6.50 -4.00 -0.76
CA GLU A 34 -6.75 -5.00 0.26
C GLU A 34 -6.12 -6.32 -0.21
N LEU A 35 -4.89 -6.60 0.24
CA LEU A 35 -4.12 -7.75 -0.27
C LEU A 35 -4.70 -9.09 0.16
N THR A 36 -5.38 -9.13 1.29
CA THR A 36 -5.99 -10.33 1.88
C THR A 36 -7.08 -9.93 2.86
N ASP A 37 -8.14 -10.73 2.95
CA ASP A 37 -9.15 -10.59 3.99
C ASP A 37 -8.77 -11.32 5.29
N ARG A 38 -7.75 -12.19 5.25
CA ARG A 38 -7.28 -12.93 6.42
C ARG A 38 -6.56 -12.02 7.40
N CYS A 39 -6.84 -12.22 8.69
CA CYS A 39 -6.18 -11.48 9.78
C CYS A 39 -5.85 -12.40 10.96
N ASN A 40 -4.75 -12.13 11.63
CA ASN A 40 -4.35 -12.84 12.85
C ASN A 40 -4.90 -12.21 14.14
N LEU A 41 -5.67 -11.12 14.01
CA LEU A 41 -6.38 -10.49 15.12
C LEU A 41 -7.89 -10.49 14.86
N LYS A 42 -8.69 -10.34 15.94
CA LYS A 42 -10.15 -10.18 15.91
C LYS A 42 -10.52 -8.90 16.66
N CYS A 43 -10.30 -7.76 16.03
CA CYS A 43 -10.61 -6.45 16.62
C CYS A 43 -12.12 -6.22 16.68
N VAL A 44 -12.61 -5.68 17.78
CA VAL A 44 -14.05 -5.49 18.05
C VAL A 44 -14.75 -4.61 17.00
N HIS A 45 -14.03 -3.66 16.40
CA HIS A 45 -14.56 -2.73 15.41
C HIS A 45 -14.14 -3.05 13.97
N CYS A 46 -13.58 -4.26 13.73
CA CYS A 46 -13.15 -4.66 12.41
C CYS A 46 -14.33 -5.13 11.57
N TYR A 47 -14.39 -4.68 10.31
CA TYR A 47 -15.37 -5.17 9.34
C TYR A 47 -14.89 -6.43 8.61
N ILE A 48 -13.59 -6.77 8.68
CA ILE A 48 -13.00 -7.99 8.14
C ILE A 48 -12.88 -8.98 9.31
N ASN A 49 -13.55 -10.14 9.21
CA ASN A 49 -13.60 -11.12 10.29
C ASN A 49 -12.97 -12.48 9.93
N GLU A 50 -12.24 -12.54 8.83
CA GLU A 50 -11.67 -13.79 8.34
C GLU A 50 -10.39 -14.17 9.10
N THR A 51 -10.26 -15.45 9.43
CA THR A 51 -9.12 -15.93 10.21
C THR A 51 -7.87 -16.12 9.36
N ALA A 52 -6.69 -16.02 9.98
CA ALA A 52 -5.40 -16.18 9.30
C ALA A 52 -5.25 -17.52 8.57
N GLY A 53 -5.84 -18.58 9.10
CA GLY A 53 -5.78 -19.95 8.55
C GLY A 53 -6.91 -20.33 7.61
N ASP A 54 -7.73 -19.38 7.16
CA ASP A 54 -8.83 -19.67 6.26
C ASP A 54 -8.33 -19.97 4.82
N GLU A 55 -8.24 -21.25 4.50
CA GLU A 55 -7.76 -21.69 3.19
C GLU A 55 -8.76 -21.41 2.06
N ALA A 56 -10.06 -21.30 2.36
CA ALA A 56 -11.06 -20.95 1.35
C ALA A 56 -10.94 -19.48 0.93
N ILE A 57 -10.62 -18.59 1.86
CA ILE A 57 -10.30 -17.20 1.57
C ILE A 57 -8.97 -17.10 0.84
N ARG A 58 -7.95 -17.79 1.33
CA ARG A 58 -6.62 -17.83 0.70
C ARG A 58 -6.68 -18.26 -0.77
N ALA A 59 -7.50 -19.22 -1.09
CA ALA A 59 -7.67 -19.73 -2.47
C ALA A 59 -8.31 -18.69 -3.42
N LYS A 60 -8.95 -17.65 -2.89
CA LYS A 60 -9.56 -16.56 -3.67
C LYS A 60 -8.64 -15.36 -3.82
N GLU A 61 -7.54 -15.30 -3.08
CA GLU A 61 -6.59 -14.20 -3.16
C GLU A 61 -5.96 -14.11 -4.55
N LEU A 62 -5.75 -12.90 -5.01
CA LEU A 62 -4.98 -12.67 -6.23
C LEU A 62 -3.54 -13.16 -6.06
N THR A 63 -3.00 -13.73 -7.11
CA THR A 63 -1.61 -14.16 -7.15
C THR A 63 -0.66 -12.96 -7.19
N THR A 64 0.61 -13.19 -6.90
CA THR A 64 1.67 -12.17 -7.01
C THR A 64 1.72 -11.56 -8.39
N ASP A 65 1.60 -12.37 -9.45
CA ASP A 65 1.66 -11.89 -10.83
C ASP A 65 0.44 -11.04 -11.19
N GLN A 66 -0.75 -11.40 -10.70
CA GLN A 66 -1.94 -10.57 -10.87
C GLN A 66 -1.80 -9.22 -10.17
N TRP A 67 -1.23 -9.18 -8.96
CA TRP A 67 -0.93 -7.92 -8.27
C TRP A 67 0.07 -7.06 -9.04
N LYS A 68 1.11 -7.67 -9.60
CA LYS A 68 2.09 -6.94 -10.44
C LYS A 68 1.45 -6.36 -11.70
N ASP A 69 0.57 -7.13 -12.36
CA ASP A 69 -0.15 -6.63 -13.53
C ASP A 69 -1.06 -5.45 -13.19
N ILE A 70 -1.77 -5.51 -12.06
CA ILE A 70 -2.56 -4.38 -11.57
C ILE A 70 -1.68 -3.16 -11.28
N LEU A 71 -0.53 -3.35 -10.63
CA LEU A 71 0.42 -2.28 -10.33
C LEU A 71 0.98 -1.63 -11.62
N ASP A 72 1.23 -2.41 -12.66
CA ASP A 72 1.65 -1.90 -13.98
C ASP A 72 0.57 -1.05 -14.64
N GLN A 73 -0.69 -1.48 -14.54
CA GLN A 73 -1.83 -0.73 -15.06
C GLN A 73 -2.00 0.59 -14.30
N MET A 74 -1.83 0.57 -12.97
CA MET A 74 -1.96 1.75 -12.13
C MET A 74 -0.83 2.76 -12.35
N GLU A 75 0.41 2.29 -12.52
CA GLU A 75 1.55 3.14 -12.92
C GLU A 75 1.24 3.87 -14.23
N LYS A 76 0.80 3.12 -15.27
CA LYS A 76 0.41 3.69 -16.56
C LYS A 76 -0.74 4.69 -16.46
N ALA A 77 -1.67 4.46 -15.51
CA ALA A 77 -2.79 5.35 -15.26
C ALA A 77 -2.42 6.60 -14.44
N GLY A 78 -1.19 6.69 -13.91
CA GLY A 78 -0.70 7.84 -13.15
C GLY A 78 -0.91 7.75 -11.64
N THR A 79 -1.17 6.55 -11.10
CA THR A 79 -1.30 6.37 -9.64
C THR A 79 0.03 6.62 -8.95
N PHE A 80 0.01 7.50 -7.96
CA PHE A 80 1.19 7.91 -7.22
C PHE A 80 1.13 7.50 -5.74
N PHE A 81 -0.04 7.56 -5.12
CA PHE A 81 -0.23 7.14 -3.72
C PHE A 81 -0.90 5.76 -3.68
N LEU A 82 -0.25 4.82 -3.00
CA LEU A 82 -0.77 3.47 -2.79
C LEU A 82 -0.92 3.19 -1.30
N MET A 83 -2.13 2.93 -0.85
CA MET A 83 -2.39 2.38 0.48
C MET A 83 -2.47 0.85 0.35
N ILE A 84 -1.66 0.14 1.11
CA ILE A 84 -1.74 -1.31 1.24
C ILE A 84 -2.37 -1.64 2.59
N THR A 85 -3.45 -2.42 2.56
CA THR A 85 -4.24 -2.81 3.72
C THR A 85 -4.85 -4.20 3.48
N GLY A 86 -5.91 -4.53 4.18
CA GLY A 86 -6.66 -5.78 4.15
C GLY A 86 -7.03 -6.20 5.56
N GLY A 87 -7.10 -7.50 5.82
CA GLY A 87 -7.07 -8.02 7.18
C GLY A 87 -5.71 -7.71 7.81
N GLU A 88 -4.72 -8.54 7.53
CA GLU A 88 -3.33 -8.25 7.86
C GLU A 88 -2.44 -8.55 6.63
N PRO A 89 -1.95 -7.53 5.93
CA PRO A 89 -1.17 -7.72 4.70
C PRO A 89 0.08 -8.56 4.89
N LEU A 90 0.73 -8.46 6.06
CA LEU A 90 1.96 -9.18 6.38
C LEU A 90 1.76 -10.69 6.57
N LEU A 91 0.52 -11.19 6.56
CA LEU A 91 0.23 -12.65 6.51
C LEU A 91 0.57 -13.27 5.15
N ARG A 92 0.61 -12.48 4.09
CA ARG A 92 0.99 -12.98 2.78
C ARG A 92 2.48 -13.25 2.71
N SER A 93 2.84 -14.43 2.26
CA SER A 93 4.26 -14.81 2.09
C SER A 93 4.97 -14.02 0.98
N ASP A 94 4.19 -13.51 0.01
CA ASP A 94 4.64 -12.72 -1.13
C ASP A 94 4.50 -11.20 -0.91
N PHE A 95 4.14 -10.76 0.32
CA PHE A 95 3.99 -9.34 0.63
C PHE A 95 5.22 -8.52 0.25
N ASP A 96 6.40 -9.00 0.63
CA ASP A 96 7.65 -8.28 0.39
C ASP A 96 7.91 -8.08 -1.11
N GLU A 97 7.57 -9.07 -1.92
CA GLU A 97 7.71 -9.02 -3.38
C GLU A 97 6.77 -7.99 -4.00
N ILE A 98 5.49 -8.00 -3.60
CA ILE A 98 4.48 -7.05 -4.07
C ILE A 98 4.86 -5.61 -3.65
N PHE A 99 5.25 -5.43 -2.38
CA PHE A 99 5.66 -4.13 -1.84
C PHE A 99 6.86 -3.55 -2.59
N GLN A 100 7.92 -4.35 -2.78
CA GLN A 100 9.10 -3.93 -3.52
C GLN A 100 8.79 -3.63 -4.99
N TYR A 101 7.86 -4.37 -5.59
CA TYR A 101 7.42 -4.11 -6.96
C TYR A 101 6.74 -2.74 -7.07
N ALA A 102 5.78 -2.44 -6.21
CA ALA A 102 5.11 -1.14 -6.16
C ALA A 102 6.09 0.02 -5.91
N ARG A 103 7.05 -0.19 -5.01
CA ARG A 103 8.10 0.79 -4.71
C ARG A 103 8.98 1.09 -5.92
N ARG A 104 9.35 0.07 -6.72
CA ARG A 104 10.12 0.27 -7.96
C ARG A 104 9.34 1.04 -9.04
N LYS A 105 8.01 1.05 -8.97
CA LYS A 105 7.13 1.86 -9.83
C LYS A 105 7.06 3.34 -9.42
N GLY A 106 7.77 3.74 -8.37
CA GLY A 106 7.82 5.12 -7.89
C GLY A 106 6.62 5.52 -7.04
N MET A 107 5.79 4.58 -6.60
CA MET A 107 4.63 4.87 -5.76
C MET A 107 5.05 5.22 -4.32
N ILE A 108 4.39 6.18 -3.72
CA ILE A 108 4.46 6.45 -2.28
C ILE A 108 3.49 5.50 -1.59
N ILE A 109 4.05 4.59 -0.77
CA ILE A 109 3.28 3.52 -0.15
C ILE A 109 2.99 3.83 1.31
N THR A 110 1.72 3.76 1.69
CA THR A 110 1.26 3.74 3.08
C THR A 110 0.82 2.32 3.42
N LEU A 111 1.44 1.72 4.43
CA LEU A 111 1.08 0.38 4.91
C LEU A 111 0.19 0.48 6.15
N PHE A 112 -1.01 -0.09 6.09
CA PHE A 112 -1.88 -0.31 7.23
C PHE A 112 -1.71 -1.75 7.71
N THR A 113 -1.15 -1.90 8.91
CA THR A 113 -0.86 -3.19 9.54
C THR A 113 -1.12 -3.11 11.04
N ASN A 114 -1.49 -4.22 11.64
CA ASN A 114 -1.56 -4.34 13.10
C ASN A 114 -0.16 -4.44 13.75
N GLY A 115 0.89 -4.57 12.96
CA GLY A 115 2.28 -4.54 13.38
C GLY A 115 2.80 -5.81 14.06
N THR A 116 1.95 -6.79 14.35
CA THR A 116 2.36 -8.01 15.10
C THR A 116 3.35 -8.89 14.36
N LEU A 117 3.39 -8.77 13.03
CA LEU A 117 4.28 -9.53 12.14
C LEU A 117 5.47 -8.71 11.62
N LEU A 118 5.65 -7.47 12.12
CA LEU A 118 6.82 -6.66 11.78
C LEU A 118 8.08 -7.24 12.43
N SER A 119 9.07 -7.53 11.61
CA SER A 119 10.42 -7.90 12.02
C SER A 119 11.42 -6.77 11.72
N LYS A 120 12.61 -6.83 12.33
CA LYS A 120 13.70 -5.89 12.01
C LYS A 120 14.10 -5.93 10.53
N GLU A 121 13.89 -7.04 9.85
CA GLU A 121 14.15 -7.19 8.42
C GLU A 121 13.08 -6.44 7.61
N LYS A 122 11.82 -6.67 7.93
CA LYS A 122 10.68 -6.00 7.26
C LYS A 122 10.68 -4.47 7.44
N THR A 123 11.23 -3.96 8.54
CA THR A 123 11.32 -2.50 8.76
C THR A 123 12.47 -1.83 8.01
N ARG A 124 13.34 -2.58 7.33
CA ARG A 124 14.45 -2.05 6.53
C ARG A 124 14.19 -2.05 5.02
N MET A 125 13.02 -2.52 4.62
CA MET A 125 12.57 -2.49 3.23
C MET A 125 12.20 -1.07 2.80
#